data_c98049cb26c1e53d0c1211ce5d2bf6df
#
_entry.id   c98049cb26c1e53d0c1211ce5d2bf6df
#
_cell.length_a   1.000
_cell.length_b   1.000
_cell.length_c   1.000
_cell.angle_alpha   90.00
_cell.angle_beta   90.00
_cell.angle_gamma   90.00
#
_symmetry.space_group_name_H-M   'P 1'
#
loop_
_entity.id
_entity.type
_entity.pdbx_description
1 polymer ?
#
loop_
_entity_poly.entity_id
_entity_poly.type
_entity_poly.pdbx_seq_one_letter_code
_entity_poly.pdbx_strand_id
1 'polypeptide(L)'
;MRQKDVIAFFDRLAPQWDADMIRSDEIIGKILDGAGVRPGRHVLDVACGTGVLFPDYLKRGVGSVTAVDIAPEMVKIAQSKFPGKNIRVLCGDVEQMEFDRKFDCIMVYNAFPHFPEPARLIETLAGLLNPGGTLTIAHGMSRAMIDHHHEGPASHVSVGLMSEHALAALFRRHLSLTVKISDERMYQVTGRKLP
;
A
#
# COMPACT_ATOMS: atom_id res chain seq x y z
N MET A 1 -7.57 17.76 2.69
CA MET A 1 -7.31 16.73 3.72
C MET A 1 -6.02 17.07 4.45
N ARG A 2 -6.04 17.13 5.79
CA ARG A 2 -4.84 17.44 6.60
C ARG A 2 -4.29 16.13 7.16
N GLN A 3 -2.99 15.96 7.15
CA GLN A 3 -2.29 14.76 7.64
C GLN A 3 -2.70 14.39 9.08
N LYS A 4 -2.82 15.38 9.96
CA LYS A 4 -3.25 15.15 11.35
C LYS A 4 -4.65 14.55 11.49
N ASP A 5 -5.55 14.86 10.56
CA ASP A 5 -6.91 14.32 10.58
C ASP A 5 -6.89 12.83 10.14
N VAL A 6 -6.01 12.47 9.20
CA VAL A 6 -5.77 11.08 8.77
C VAL A 6 -5.21 10.27 9.96
N ILE A 7 -4.18 10.77 10.63
CA ILE A 7 -3.58 10.11 11.80
C ILE A 7 -4.65 9.87 12.87
N ALA A 8 -5.37 10.93 13.29
CA ALA A 8 -6.38 10.83 14.34
C ALA A 8 -7.52 9.86 13.98
N PHE A 9 -7.89 9.80 12.70
CA PHE A 9 -8.91 8.87 12.21
C PHE A 9 -8.46 7.42 12.36
N PHE A 10 -7.27 7.08 11.86
CA PHE A 10 -6.76 5.71 11.89
C PHE A 10 -6.32 5.27 13.28
N ASP A 11 -5.75 6.14 14.11
CA ASP A 11 -5.43 5.84 15.52
C ASP A 11 -6.69 5.44 16.30
N ARG A 12 -7.81 6.13 16.07
CA ARG A 12 -9.08 5.79 16.71
C ARG A 12 -9.62 4.42 16.27
N LEU A 13 -9.43 4.04 15.02
CA LEU A 13 -9.91 2.77 14.48
C LEU A 13 -8.98 1.59 14.77
N ALA A 14 -7.71 1.84 15.05
CA ALA A 14 -6.68 0.82 15.18
C ALA A 14 -7.06 -0.34 16.12
N PRO A 15 -7.66 -0.12 17.32
CA PRO A 15 -7.99 -1.22 18.23
C PRO A 15 -8.99 -2.25 17.67
N GLN A 16 -9.89 -1.84 16.76
CA GLN A 16 -10.91 -2.70 16.15
C GLN A 16 -10.58 -3.08 14.70
N TRP A 17 -9.49 -2.55 14.13
CA TRP A 17 -9.17 -2.65 12.71
C TRP A 17 -9.13 -4.10 12.19
N ASP A 18 -8.47 -4.98 12.92
CA ASP A 18 -8.34 -6.39 12.51
C ASP A 18 -9.66 -7.16 12.62
N ALA A 19 -10.52 -6.81 13.59
CA ALA A 19 -11.80 -7.48 13.80
C ALA A 19 -12.82 -7.13 12.69
N ASP A 20 -12.75 -5.91 12.17
CA ASP A 20 -13.67 -5.41 11.15
C ASP A 20 -13.15 -5.62 9.71
N MET A 21 -11.96 -6.21 9.59
CA MET A 21 -11.28 -6.33 8.30
C MET A 21 -11.92 -7.38 7.40
N ILE A 22 -12.33 -6.97 6.20
CA ILE A 22 -12.70 -7.89 5.12
C ILE A 22 -11.44 -8.29 4.37
N ARG A 23 -11.10 -9.59 4.41
CA ARG A 23 -9.91 -10.13 3.77
C ARG A 23 -10.26 -11.30 2.84
N SER A 24 -9.71 -11.29 1.64
CA SER A 24 -9.76 -12.40 0.69
C SER A 24 -8.35 -12.84 0.33
N ASP A 25 -7.94 -14.02 0.79
CA ASP A 25 -6.61 -14.59 0.50
C ASP A 25 -6.40 -14.84 -1.00
N GLU A 26 -7.46 -15.21 -1.72
CA GLU A 26 -7.43 -15.38 -3.18
C GLU A 26 -7.08 -14.07 -3.89
N ILE A 27 -7.76 -12.98 -3.52
CA ILE A 27 -7.56 -11.67 -4.14
C ILE A 27 -6.17 -11.13 -3.79
N ILE A 28 -5.77 -11.21 -2.51
CA ILE A 28 -4.43 -10.82 -2.07
C ILE A 28 -3.36 -11.61 -2.83
N GLY A 29 -3.56 -12.92 -3.00
CA GLY A 29 -2.66 -13.77 -3.79
C GLY A 29 -2.47 -13.23 -5.21
N LYS A 30 -3.55 -12.93 -5.92
CA LYS A 30 -3.53 -12.36 -7.28
C LYS A 30 -2.82 -10.99 -7.33
N ILE A 31 -3.12 -10.11 -6.36
CA ILE A 31 -2.49 -8.80 -6.26
C ILE A 31 -0.98 -8.93 -6.08
N LEU A 32 -0.52 -9.78 -5.16
CA LEU A 32 0.89 -9.99 -4.89
C LEU A 32 1.63 -10.66 -6.06
N ASP A 33 0.96 -11.54 -6.80
CA ASP A 33 1.52 -12.14 -8.04
C ASP A 33 1.71 -11.06 -9.11
N GLY A 34 0.69 -10.23 -9.35
CA GLY A 34 0.77 -9.09 -10.28
C GLY A 34 1.80 -8.04 -9.86
N ALA A 35 2.03 -7.88 -8.57
CA ALA A 35 3.06 -7.01 -7.99
C ALA A 35 4.48 -7.58 -8.11
N GLY A 36 4.64 -8.87 -8.45
CA GLY A 36 5.93 -9.53 -8.53
C GLY A 36 6.58 -9.82 -7.18
N VAL A 37 5.77 -9.92 -6.12
CA VAL A 37 6.23 -10.29 -4.77
C VAL A 37 6.58 -11.78 -4.74
N ARG A 38 7.88 -12.09 -4.55
CA ARG A 38 8.43 -13.45 -4.65
C ARG A 38 9.66 -13.62 -3.74
N PRO A 39 10.17 -14.84 -3.58
CA PRO A 39 11.31 -15.10 -2.68
C PRO A 39 12.50 -14.18 -2.93
N GLY A 40 13.13 -13.75 -1.86
CA GLY A 40 14.33 -12.93 -1.86
C GLY A 40 14.12 -11.43 -2.13
N ARG A 41 12.93 -10.98 -2.54
CA ARG A 41 12.64 -9.57 -2.81
C ARG A 41 12.61 -8.73 -1.53
N HIS A 42 13.10 -7.48 -1.64
CA HIS A 42 12.97 -6.46 -0.61
C HIS A 42 11.71 -5.63 -0.88
N VAL A 43 10.76 -5.66 0.06
CA VAL A 43 9.44 -5.03 -0.07
C VAL A 43 9.37 -3.77 0.78
N LEU A 44 8.81 -2.68 0.22
CA LEU A 44 8.30 -1.54 0.98
C LEU A 44 6.77 -1.62 0.99
N ASP A 45 6.18 -1.72 2.18
CA ASP A 45 4.73 -1.71 2.39
C ASP A 45 4.30 -0.35 2.94
N VAL A 46 3.62 0.44 2.13
CA VAL A 46 3.26 1.84 2.41
C VAL A 46 1.83 1.92 2.91
N ALA A 47 1.62 2.62 4.02
CA ALA A 47 0.39 2.64 4.80
C ALA A 47 -0.04 1.20 5.17
N CYS A 48 0.88 0.51 5.82
CA CYS A 48 0.75 -0.92 6.13
C CYS A 48 -0.33 -1.24 7.16
N GLY A 49 -0.88 -0.23 7.84
CA GLY A 49 -1.85 -0.39 8.92
C GLY A 49 -1.33 -1.32 10.01
N THR A 50 -2.14 -2.28 10.40
CA THR A 50 -1.81 -3.31 11.40
C THR A 50 -1.01 -4.49 10.82
N GLY A 51 -0.55 -4.39 9.55
CA GLY A 51 0.28 -5.40 8.90
C GLY A 51 -0.52 -6.51 8.19
N VAL A 52 -1.61 -6.16 7.51
CA VAL A 52 -2.51 -7.11 6.83
C VAL A 52 -1.83 -8.04 5.83
N LEU A 53 -0.80 -7.55 5.12
CA LEU A 53 -0.07 -8.32 4.11
C LEU A 53 1.16 -9.07 4.65
N PHE A 54 1.56 -8.85 5.91
CA PHE A 54 2.79 -9.43 6.45
C PHE A 54 2.81 -10.98 6.43
N PRO A 55 1.71 -11.69 6.78
CA PRO A 55 1.68 -13.14 6.65
C PRO A 55 1.96 -13.63 5.23
N ASP A 56 1.46 -12.90 4.23
CA ASP A 56 1.63 -13.27 2.82
C ASP A 56 3.05 -13.03 2.32
N TYR A 57 3.69 -11.94 2.76
CA TYR A 57 5.10 -11.69 2.47
C TYR A 57 5.99 -12.78 3.07
N LEU A 58 5.74 -13.15 4.33
CA LEU A 58 6.48 -14.23 5.01
C LEU A 58 6.28 -15.57 4.31
N LYS A 59 5.04 -15.91 3.95
CA LYS A 59 4.71 -17.14 3.21
C LYS A 59 5.39 -17.20 1.85
N ARG A 60 5.58 -16.06 1.19
CA ARG A 60 6.27 -15.94 -0.11
C ARG A 60 7.80 -15.93 0.02
N GLY A 61 8.36 -15.94 1.23
CA GLY A 61 9.78 -15.97 1.47
C GLY A 61 10.54 -14.73 0.98
N VAL A 62 9.92 -13.54 1.10
CA VAL A 62 10.60 -12.28 0.75
C VAL A 62 11.86 -12.08 1.60
N GLY A 63 12.87 -11.41 1.06
CA GLY A 63 14.13 -11.18 1.75
C GLY A 63 13.97 -10.27 2.96
N SER A 64 13.21 -9.19 2.82
CA SER A 64 12.84 -8.31 3.94
C SER A 64 11.60 -7.48 3.58
N VAL A 65 10.91 -6.99 4.62
CA VAL A 65 9.84 -6.01 4.53
C VAL A 65 10.24 -4.78 5.35
N THR A 66 10.24 -3.61 4.72
CA THR A 66 10.15 -2.33 5.42
C THR A 66 8.71 -1.86 5.29
N ALA A 67 8.03 -1.67 6.40
CA ALA A 67 6.64 -1.27 6.43
C ALA A 67 6.53 0.11 7.08
N VAL A 68 5.73 0.99 6.50
CA VAL A 68 5.56 2.37 6.98
C VAL A 68 4.08 2.66 7.15
N ASP A 69 3.71 3.22 8.28
CA ASP A 69 2.40 3.82 8.48
C ASP A 69 2.53 5.15 9.23
N ILE A 70 1.63 6.08 8.92
CA ILE A 70 1.66 7.41 9.53
C ILE A 70 0.96 7.45 10.89
N ALA A 71 0.08 6.46 11.18
CA ALA A 71 -0.71 6.35 12.41
C ALA A 71 0.04 5.53 13.47
N PRO A 72 0.47 6.15 14.59
CA PRO A 72 1.26 5.47 15.63
C PRO A 72 0.59 4.23 16.22
N GLU A 73 -0.73 4.24 16.44
CA GLU A 73 -1.43 3.08 17.01
C GLU A 73 -1.50 1.90 16.03
N MET A 74 -1.61 2.16 14.72
CA MET A 74 -1.48 1.13 13.69
C MET A 74 -0.10 0.47 13.73
N VAL A 75 0.96 1.28 13.77
CA VAL A 75 2.36 0.83 13.84
C VAL A 75 2.59 -0.03 15.08
N LYS A 76 2.13 0.41 16.25
CA LYS A 76 2.25 -0.33 17.52
C LYS A 76 1.62 -1.72 17.44
N ILE A 77 0.43 -1.84 16.85
CA ILE A 77 -0.23 -3.12 16.64
C ILE A 77 0.58 -3.99 15.68
N ALA A 78 1.00 -3.44 14.53
CA ALA A 78 1.80 -4.17 13.55
C ALA A 78 3.10 -4.71 14.15
N GLN A 79 3.82 -3.90 14.94
CA GLN A 79 5.05 -4.31 15.64
C GLN A 79 4.79 -5.42 16.66
N SER A 80 3.69 -5.36 17.39
CA SER A 80 3.36 -6.37 18.42
C SER A 80 3.03 -7.74 17.82
N LYS A 81 2.42 -7.77 16.62
CA LYS A 81 2.00 -9.01 15.95
C LYS A 81 3.16 -9.78 15.30
N PHE A 82 4.22 -9.09 14.90
CA PHE A 82 5.30 -9.67 14.09
C PHE A 82 6.71 -9.40 14.66
N PRO A 83 6.97 -9.65 15.95
CA PRO A 83 8.29 -9.42 16.52
C PRO A 83 9.34 -10.39 15.95
N GLY A 84 10.56 -9.90 15.73
CA GLY A 84 11.72 -10.74 15.36
C GLY A 84 11.63 -11.41 13.98
N LYS A 85 10.73 -10.95 13.11
CA LYS A 85 10.64 -11.37 11.71
C LYS A 85 11.49 -10.47 10.81
N ASN A 86 11.66 -10.84 9.53
CA ASN A 86 12.31 -9.99 8.53
C ASN A 86 11.44 -8.78 8.14
N ILE A 87 10.75 -8.20 9.14
CA ILE A 87 9.82 -7.08 8.99
C ILE A 87 10.25 -5.97 9.94
N ARG A 88 10.53 -4.80 9.36
CA ARG A 88 10.81 -3.56 10.09
C ARG A 88 9.65 -2.61 9.89
N VAL A 89 8.93 -2.29 10.96
CA VAL A 89 7.80 -1.36 10.93
C VAL A 89 8.22 -0.01 11.48
N LEU A 90 7.96 1.05 10.71
CA LEU A 90 8.34 2.43 10.99
C LEU A 90 7.09 3.32 11.04
N CYS A 91 7.08 4.27 11.98
CA CYS A 91 6.05 5.30 12.03
C CYS A 91 6.55 6.56 11.32
N GLY A 92 5.79 7.05 10.33
CA GLY A 92 6.14 8.30 9.65
C GLY A 92 5.47 8.48 8.30
N ASP A 93 5.73 9.63 7.70
CA ASP A 93 5.29 9.96 6.34
C ASP A 93 6.33 9.45 5.33
N VAL A 94 5.93 8.48 4.52
CA VAL A 94 6.81 7.86 3.51
C VAL A 94 7.40 8.86 2.53
N GLU A 95 6.70 9.97 2.25
CA GLU A 95 7.18 11.02 1.34
C GLU A 95 8.29 11.90 1.95
N GLN A 96 8.51 11.80 3.26
CA GLN A 96 9.52 12.57 4.00
C GLN A 96 10.61 11.69 4.61
N MET A 97 10.48 10.36 4.48
CA MET A 97 11.43 9.41 5.06
C MET A 97 12.61 9.15 4.11
N GLU A 98 13.79 8.99 4.71
CA GLU A 98 14.96 8.48 4.03
C GLU A 98 15.13 6.98 4.31
N PHE A 99 15.50 6.22 3.29
CA PHE A 99 15.72 4.79 3.38
C PHE A 99 17.18 4.47 3.02
N ASP A 100 17.76 3.54 3.75
CA ASP A 100 19.14 3.06 3.56
C ASP A 100 19.31 2.19 2.32
N ARG A 101 18.21 1.82 1.65
CA ARG A 101 18.19 1.02 0.42
C ARG A 101 17.01 1.37 -0.47
N LYS A 102 17.06 0.90 -1.72
CA LYS A 102 15.93 0.82 -2.63
C LYS A 102 15.23 -0.53 -2.55
N PHE A 103 14.05 -0.62 -3.13
CA PHE A 103 13.15 -1.76 -3.01
C PHE A 103 12.87 -2.43 -4.35
N ASP A 104 12.61 -3.73 -4.31
CA ASP A 104 12.25 -4.51 -5.49
C ASP A 104 10.73 -4.49 -5.75
N CYS A 105 9.94 -4.37 -4.68
CA CYS A 105 8.48 -4.23 -4.75
C CYS A 105 8.04 -3.15 -3.76
N ILE A 106 7.21 -2.22 -4.20
CA ILE A 106 6.54 -1.23 -3.35
C ILE A 106 5.04 -1.46 -3.45
N MET A 107 4.39 -1.63 -2.30
CA MET A 107 2.95 -1.88 -2.20
C MET A 107 2.26 -0.72 -1.50
N VAL A 108 1.12 -0.28 -2.06
CA VAL A 108 0.12 0.58 -1.42
C VAL A 108 -1.20 -0.17 -1.50
N TYR A 109 -1.58 -0.83 -0.41
CA TYR A 109 -2.75 -1.71 -0.38
C TYR A 109 -3.87 -1.13 0.49
N ASN A 110 -5.06 -0.97 -0.09
CA ASN A 110 -6.26 -0.41 0.57
C ASN A 110 -6.08 0.98 1.21
N ALA A 111 -5.14 1.80 0.71
CA ALA A 111 -4.77 3.06 1.37
C ALA A 111 -4.70 4.27 0.42
N PHE A 112 -4.66 4.06 -0.88
CA PHE A 112 -4.36 5.13 -1.86
C PHE A 112 -5.31 6.36 -1.79
N PRO A 113 -6.61 6.25 -1.52
CA PRO A 113 -7.50 7.41 -1.37
C PRO A 113 -7.13 8.38 -0.24
N HIS A 114 -6.25 7.97 0.67
CA HIS A 114 -5.79 8.79 1.80
C HIS A 114 -4.53 9.64 1.47
N PHE A 115 -4.03 9.56 0.24
CA PHE A 115 -2.90 10.37 -0.23
C PHE A 115 -3.42 11.54 -1.09
N PRO A 116 -3.31 12.80 -0.60
CA PRO A 116 -3.90 13.97 -1.27
C PRO A 116 -3.19 14.35 -2.57
N GLU A 117 -1.92 14.00 -2.70
CA GLU A 117 -1.06 14.38 -3.84
C GLU A 117 -0.57 13.13 -4.60
N PRO A 118 -1.44 12.43 -5.35
CA PRO A 118 -1.13 11.14 -5.95
C PRO A 118 0.05 11.18 -6.91
N ALA A 119 0.23 12.26 -7.66
CA ALA A 119 1.35 12.39 -8.60
C ALA A 119 2.70 12.45 -7.86
N ARG A 120 2.77 13.21 -6.77
CA ARG A 120 3.96 13.34 -5.94
C ARG A 120 4.29 12.02 -5.23
N LEU A 121 3.27 11.33 -4.69
CA LEU A 121 3.46 10.01 -4.08
C LEU A 121 4.08 9.03 -5.08
N ILE A 122 3.52 8.94 -6.31
CA ILE A 122 4.01 8.01 -7.34
C ILE A 122 5.45 8.35 -7.73
N GLU A 123 5.78 9.62 -7.91
CA GLU A 123 7.15 10.07 -8.22
C GLU A 123 8.13 9.66 -7.10
N THR A 124 7.78 9.95 -5.84
CA THR A 124 8.59 9.59 -4.67
C THR A 124 8.81 8.07 -4.60
N LEU A 125 7.73 7.28 -4.69
CA LEU A 125 7.83 5.83 -4.60
C LEU A 125 8.58 5.22 -5.81
N ALA A 126 8.40 5.74 -7.01
CA ALA A 126 9.18 5.31 -8.18
C ALA A 126 10.69 5.62 -8.01
N GLY A 127 11.03 6.71 -7.31
CA GLY A 127 12.40 7.04 -6.91
C GLY A 127 13.04 6.00 -5.99
N LEU A 128 12.25 5.36 -5.14
CA LEU A 128 12.70 4.34 -4.18
C LEU A 128 12.84 2.93 -4.78
N LEU A 129 12.44 2.71 -6.04
CA LEU A 129 12.57 1.40 -6.69
C LEU A 129 13.98 1.13 -7.20
N ASN A 130 14.42 -0.12 -7.06
CA ASN A 130 15.52 -0.68 -7.84
C ASN A 130 15.18 -0.69 -9.34
N PRO A 131 16.15 -0.65 -10.27
CA PRO A 131 15.91 -0.99 -11.67
C PRO A 131 15.21 -2.34 -11.80
N GLY A 132 14.15 -2.42 -12.61
CA GLY A 132 13.30 -3.62 -12.75
C GLY A 132 12.35 -3.89 -11.58
N GLY A 133 12.35 -3.06 -10.53
CA GLY A 133 11.42 -3.12 -9.42
C GLY A 133 10.01 -2.65 -9.80
N THR A 134 9.03 -2.96 -8.98
CA THR A 134 7.60 -2.69 -9.23
C THR A 134 6.96 -1.82 -8.15
N LEU A 135 6.14 -0.85 -8.56
CA LEU A 135 5.19 -0.14 -7.71
C LEU A 135 3.79 -0.68 -8.00
N THR A 136 3.07 -1.03 -6.95
CA THR A 136 1.68 -1.48 -7.04
C THR A 136 0.78 -0.66 -6.12
N ILE A 137 -0.28 -0.11 -6.68
CA ILE A 137 -1.42 0.45 -5.95
C ILE A 137 -2.60 -0.49 -6.18
N ALA A 138 -3.15 -1.06 -5.09
CA ALA A 138 -4.18 -2.07 -5.19
C ALA A 138 -5.19 -1.99 -4.03
N HIS A 139 -6.39 -2.48 -4.31
CA HIS A 139 -7.47 -2.67 -3.33
C HIS A 139 -8.08 -4.06 -3.50
N GLY A 140 -8.38 -4.70 -2.37
CA GLY A 140 -9.02 -6.02 -2.32
C GLY A 140 -10.55 -5.97 -2.50
N MET A 141 -11.08 -4.87 -3.02
CA MET A 141 -12.49 -4.61 -3.32
C MET A 141 -12.62 -3.85 -4.63
N SER A 142 -13.82 -3.87 -5.23
CA SER A 142 -14.10 -3.06 -6.41
C SER A 142 -14.01 -1.55 -6.10
N ARG A 143 -13.72 -0.76 -7.13
CA ARG A 143 -13.70 0.70 -7.00
C ARG A 143 -15.03 1.25 -6.46
N ALA A 144 -16.16 0.73 -6.94
CA ALA A 144 -17.49 1.17 -6.49
C ALA A 144 -17.71 0.95 -4.99
N MET A 145 -17.26 -0.20 -4.44
CA MET A 145 -17.34 -0.47 -3.01
C MET A 145 -16.44 0.48 -2.20
N ILE A 146 -15.25 0.79 -2.71
CA ILE A 146 -14.31 1.72 -2.04
C ILE A 146 -14.89 3.13 -2.02
N ASP A 147 -15.40 3.62 -3.15
CA ASP A 147 -16.02 4.94 -3.24
C ASP A 147 -17.22 5.04 -2.26
N HIS A 148 -18.05 3.99 -2.18
CA HIS A 148 -19.16 3.93 -1.23
C HIS A 148 -18.70 3.96 0.25
N HIS A 149 -17.63 3.24 0.61
CA HIS A 149 -17.05 3.29 1.96
C HIS A 149 -16.53 4.69 2.32
N HIS A 150 -16.11 5.48 1.33
CA HIS A 150 -15.59 6.84 1.53
C HIS A 150 -16.66 7.94 1.48
N GLU A 151 -17.92 7.63 1.16
CA GLU A 151 -19.05 8.58 1.24
C GLU A 151 -19.49 8.89 2.67
N GLY A 152 -19.08 8.08 3.66
CA GLY A 152 -19.48 8.17 5.06
C GLY A 152 -18.42 8.86 5.96
N PRO A 153 -18.15 8.29 7.14
CA PRO A 153 -17.23 8.85 8.14
C PRO A 153 -15.81 9.08 7.64
N ALA A 154 -15.36 8.36 6.60
CA ALA A 154 -14.04 8.51 6.02
C ALA A 154 -13.93 9.63 4.96
N SER A 155 -15.02 10.31 4.60
CA SER A 155 -15.03 11.32 3.52
C SER A 155 -14.06 12.48 3.76
N HIS A 156 -13.86 12.89 5.02
CA HIS A 156 -12.97 13.99 5.37
C HIS A 156 -11.46 13.61 5.34
N VAL A 157 -11.15 12.31 5.25
CA VAL A 157 -9.79 11.77 5.18
C VAL A 157 -9.52 11.03 3.87
N SER A 158 -10.34 11.24 2.85
CA SER A 158 -10.21 10.60 1.54
C SER A 158 -10.42 11.60 0.40
N VAL A 159 -9.70 11.41 -0.70
CA VAL A 159 -9.88 12.14 -1.97
C VAL A 159 -10.62 11.28 -3.01
N GLY A 160 -11.13 10.10 -2.62
CA GLY A 160 -11.71 9.10 -3.51
C GLY A 160 -10.67 8.28 -4.27
N LEU A 161 -11.10 7.17 -4.87
CA LEU A 161 -10.21 6.32 -5.65
C LEU A 161 -10.23 6.76 -7.12
N MET A 162 -9.06 7.15 -7.64
CA MET A 162 -8.90 7.46 -9.07
C MET A 162 -9.31 6.27 -9.93
N SER A 163 -9.81 6.54 -11.15
CA SER A 163 -9.96 5.46 -12.13
C SER A 163 -8.61 4.83 -12.46
N GLU A 164 -8.61 3.53 -12.79
CA GLU A 164 -7.41 2.81 -13.18
C GLU A 164 -6.75 3.41 -14.45
N HIS A 165 -7.52 4.10 -15.28
CA HIS A 165 -7.01 4.82 -16.44
C HIS A 165 -6.24 6.08 -16.02
N ALA A 166 -6.80 6.88 -15.12
CA ALA A 166 -6.17 8.09 -14.60
C ALA A 166 -4.89 7.74 -13.81
N LEU A 167 -4.96 6.73 -12.94
CA LEU A 167 -3.80 6.26 -12.19
C LEU A 167 -2.72 5.71 -13.13
N ALA A 168 -3.09 4.91 -14.13
CA ALA A 168 -2.16 4.40 -15.14
C ALA A 168 -1.47 5.53 -15.92
N ALA A 169 -2.14 6.65 -16.18
CA ALA A 169 -1.54 7.81 -16.83
C ALA A 169 -0.43 8.46 -15.95
N LEU A 170 -0.65 8.51 -14.62
CA LEU A 170 0.39 8.97 -13.70
C LEU A 170 1.59 8.01 -13.67
N PHE A 171 1.32 6.69 -13.61
CA PHE A 171 2.38 5.68 -13.61
C PHE A 171 3.29 5.78 -14.82
N ARG A 172 2.73 6.00 -16.02
CA ARG A 172 3.49 6.09 -17.29
C ARG A 172 4.50 7.22 -17.35
N ARG A 173 4.43 8.19 -16.44
CA ARG A 173 5.45 9.25 -16.33
C ARG A 173 6.79 8.74 -15.79
N HIS A 174 6.77 7.64 -15.03
CA HIS A 174 7.93 7.13 -14.29
C HIS A 174 8.17 5.63 -14.51
N LEU A 175 7.16 4.88 -14.92
CA LEU A 175 7.12 3.42 -14.92
C LEU A 175 6.48 2.87 -16.21
N SER A 176 6.89 1.67 -16.61
CA SER A 176 6.21 0.88 -17.63
C SER A 176 5.09 0.06 -17.01
N LEU A 177 3.86 0.21 -17.47
CA LEU A 177 2.71 -0.53 -16.94
C LEU A 177 2.84 -2.03 -17.20
N THR A 178 2.55 -2.84 -16.18
CA THR A 178 2.52 -4.30 -16.27
C THR A 178 1.16 -4.89 -15.91
N VAL A 179 0.39 -4.23 -15.03
CA VAL A 179 -0.97 -4.65 -14.64
C VAL A 179 -1.88 -3.44 -14.60
N LYS A 180 -3.11 -3.60 -15.10
CA LYS A 180 -4.20 -2.64 -14.95
C LYS A 180 -5.52 -3.40 -14.87
N ILE A 181 -6.09 -3.49 -13.67
CA ILE A 181 -7.33 -4.21 -13.35
C ILE A 181 -8.25 -3.29 -12.56
N SER A 182 -9.52 -3.24 -12.93
CA SER A 182 -10.60 -2.65 -12.16
C SER A 182 -11.86 -3.42 -12.49
N ASP A 183 -12.21 -4.38 -11.64
CA ASP A 183 -13.36 -5.26 -11.80
C ASP A 183 -14.26 -5.26 -10.55
N GLU A 184 -15.23 -6.15 -10.50
CA GLU A 184 -16.19 -6.27 -9.40
C GLU A 184 -15.55 -6.75 -8.08
N ARG A 185 -14.33 -7.27 -8.12
CA ARG A 185 -13.66 -7.92 -6.99
C ARG A 185 -12.43 -7.20 -6.50
N MET A 186 -11.72 -6.48 -7.40
CA MET A 186 -10.45 -5.87 -7.06
C MET A 186 -10.10 -4.69 -7.95
N TYR A 187 -9.17 -3.88 -7.47
CA TYR A 187 -8.53 -2.81 -8.22
C TYR A 187 -7.02 -2.97 -8.13
N GLN A 188 -6.31 -2.88 -9.26
CA GLN A 188 -4.83 -2.93 -9.25
C GLN A 188 -4.24 -2.18 -10.44
N VAL A 189 -3.27 -1.31 -10.16
CA VAL A 189 -2.36 -0.77 -11.15
C VAL A 189 -0.93 -1.06 -10.69
N THR A 190 -0.16 -1.73 -11.55
CA THR A 190 1.25 -2.03 -11.31
C THR A 190 2.10 -1.50 -12.45
N GLY A 191 3.19 -0.84 -12.10
CA GLY A 191 4.20 -0.37 -13.03
C GLY A 191 5.59 -0.85 -12.63
N ARG A 192 6.45 -1.07 -13.62
CA ARG A 192 7.84 -1.51 -13.45
C ARG A 192 8.79 -0.37 -13.79
N LYS A 193 9.80 -0.15 -12.95
CA LYS A 193 10.90 0.76 -13.25
C LYS A 193 11.77 0.16 -14.36
N LEU A 194 12.03 0.94 -15.41
CA LEU A 194 12.96 0.53 -16.45
C LEU A 194 14.39 0.43 -15.88
N PRO A 195 15.25 -0.40 -16.51
CA PRO A 195 16.66 -0.52 -16.16
C PRO A 195 17.41 0.80 -16.20
#